data_23e6b4824f2fe42a048935d599772a04
#
_entry.id   23e6b4824f2fe42a048935d599772a04
#
_cell.length_a   1.000
_cell.length_b   1.000
_cell.length_c   1.000
_cell.angle_alpha   90.00
_cell.angle_beta   90.00
_cell.angle_gamma   90.00
#
_symmetry.space_group_name_H-M   'P 1'
#
loop_
_entity.id
_entity.type
_entity.pdbx_description
1 polymer ?
#
loop_
_entity_poly.entity_id
_entity_poly.type
_entity_poly.pdbx_seq_one_letter_code
_entity_poly.pdbx_strand_id
1 'polypeptide(L)' 'MPDDLYQRYMAAHRAHQAHRADCAHCTDRARCPDGARLWSVFERLQDAYLTRQRKRTR' A
#
# COMPACT_ATOMS: atom_id res chain seq x y z
N MET A 1 -6.56 -21.50 2.03
CA MET A 1 -7.20 -20.19 2.23
C MET A 1 -6.54 -19.14 1.39
N PRO A 2 -7.29 -18.41 0.61
CA PRO A 2 -6.69 -17.31 -0.11
C PRO A 2 -6.15 -16.29 0.88
N ASP A 3 -5.05 -15.71 0.52
CA ASP A 3 -4.41 -14.76 1.40
C ASP A 3 -4.99 -13.38 1.17
N ASP A 4 -6.04 -13.05 1.94
CA ASP A 4 -6.70 -11.75 1.87
C ASP A 4 -5.71 -10.62 2.08
N LEU A 5 -4.74 -10.84 2.97
CA LEU A 5 -3.76 -9.82 3.28
C LEU A 5 -2.94 -9.47 2.05
N TYR A 6 -2.50 -10.48 1.31
CA TYR A 6 -1.75 -10.24 0.09
C TYR A 6 -2.59 -9.48 -0.94
N GLN A 7 -3.85 -9.90 -1.09
CA GLN A 7 -4.74 -9.25 -2.05
C GLN A 7 -5.01 -7.81 -1.67
N ARG A 8 -5.21 -7.54 -0.39
CA ARG A 8 -5.40 -6.18 0.10
C ARG A 8 -4.16 -5.33 -0.11
N TYR A 9 -3.00 -5.93 0.14
CA TYR A 9 -1.73 -5.26 -0.07
C TYR A 9 -1.57 -4.85 -1.54
N MET A 10 -1.83 -5.77 -2.45
CA MET A 10 -1.71 -5.48 -3.87
C MET A 10 -2.76 -4.48 -4.35
N ALA A 11 -3.98 -4.56 -3.81
CA ALA A 11 -5.02 -3.61 -4.15
C ALA A 11 -4.66 -2.21 -3.69
N ALA A 12 -4.10 -2.09 -2.49
CA ALA A 12 -3.66 -0.78 -1.99
C ALA A 12 -2.54 -0.21 -2.84
N HIS A 13 -1.62 -1.06 -3.27
CA HIS A 13 -0.52 -0.64 -4.14
C HIS A 13 -1.06 -0.07 -5.46
N ARG A 14 -1.98 -0.80 -6.08
CA ARG A 14 -2.58 -0.35 -7.34
C ARG A 14 -3.38 0.93 -7.17
N ALA A 15 -4.13 1.04 -6.06
CA ALA A 15 -4.91 2.25 -5.80
C ALA A 15 -4.00 3.46 -5.64
N HIS A 16 -2.88 3.30 -4.94
CA HIS A 16 -1.92 4.38 -4.76
C HIS A 16 -1.29 4.78 -6.09
N GLN A 17 -0.90 3.80 -6.90
CA GLN A 17 -0.29 4.08 -8.20
C GLN A 17 -1.26 4.78 -9.13
N ALA A 18 -2.53 4.33 -9.16
CA ALA A 18 -3.54 4.96 -9.99
C ALA A 18 -3.78 6.40 -9.57
N HIS A 19 -3.82 6.64 -8.27
CA HIS A 19 -3.99 7.99 -7.76
C HIS A 19 -2.82 8.87 -8.17
N ARG A 20 -1.59 8.38 -8.02
CA ARG A 20 -0.40 9.14 -8.39
C ARG A 20 -0.39 9.51 -9.87
N ALA A 21 -0.84 8.61 -10.72
CA ALA A 21 -0.86 8.84 -12.15
C ALA A 21 -1.84 9.95 -12.53
N ASP A 22 -2.95 10.08 -11.79
CA ASP A 22 -3.99 11.05 -12.11
C ASP A 22 -3.87 12.34 -11.31
N CYS A 23 -3.14 12.35 -10.19
CA CYS A 23 -3.10 13.49 -9.30
C CYS A 23 -1.88 14.37 -9.58
N ALA A 24 -2.14 15.60 -10.02
CA ALA A 24 -1.07 16.55 -10.28
C ALA A 24 -0.40 17.06 -9.01
N HIS A 25 -1.05 16.90 -7.88
CA HIS A 25 -0.53 17.39 -6.59
C HIS A 25 0.39 16.39 -5.90
N CYS A 26 0.37 15.15 -6.33
CA CYS A 26 1.26 14.14 -5.77
C CYS A 26 2.60 14.17 -6.48
N THR A 27 3.67 14.37 -5.71
CA THR A 27 5.04 14.35 -6.23
C THR A 27 5.87 13.38 -5.41
N ASP A 28 7.12 13.19 -5.80
CA ASP A 28 8.03 12.33 -5.05
C ASP A 28 8.31 12.87 -3.65
N ARG A 29 8.16 14.19 -3.48
CA ARG A 29 8.46 14.84 -2.21
C ARG A 29 7.23 15.10 -1.36
N ALA A 30 6.09 15.22 -1.99
CA ALA A 30 4.87 15.58 -1.28
C ALA A 30 3.69 14.83 -1.85
N ARG A 31 2.79 14.44 -0.98
CA ARG A 31 1.55 13.78 -1.39
C ARG A 31 0.38 14.66 -0.99
N CYS A 32 -0.65 14.65 -1.84
CA CYS A 32 -1.89 15.28 -1.44
C CYS A 32 -2.51 14.50 -0.27
N PRO A 33 -3.49 15.07 0.45
CA PRO A 33 -4.08 14.37 1.60
C PRO A 33 -4.63 12.98 1.25
N ASP A 34 -5.23 12.83 0.08
CA ASP A 34 -5.75 11.52 -0.35
C ASP A 34 -4.61 10.55 -0.65
N GLY A 35 -3.58 11.03 -1.33
CA GLY A 35 -2.41 10.22 -1.63
C GLY A 35 -1.70 9.76 -0.36
N ALA A 36 -1.59 10.65 0.61
CA ALA A 36 -0.98 10.31 1.88
C ALA A 36 -1.77 9.23 2.62
N ARG A 37 -3.09 9.31 2.54
CA ARG A 37 -3.97 8.29 3.16
C ARG A 37 -3.78 6.94 2.49
N LEU A 38 -3.76 6.93 1.15
CA LEU A 38 -3.55 5.69 0.41
C LEU A 38 -2.20 5.08 0.72
N TRP A 39 -1.18 5.92 0.81
CA TRP A 39 0.16 5.46 1.16
C TRP A 39 0.20 4.86 2.56
N SER A 40 -0.48 5.49 3.51
CA SER A 40 -0.54 5.03 4.88
C SER A 40 -1.16 3.64 4.97
N VAL A 41 -2.25 3.43 4.23
CA VAL A 41 -2.90 2.12 4.18
C VAL A 41 -1.95 1.08 3.57
N PHE A 42 -1.28 1.45 2.49
CA PHE A 42 -0.33 0.58 1.83
C PHE A 42 0.81 0.17 2.77
N GLU A 43 1.36 1.14 3.50
CA GLU A 43 2.44 0.85 4.43
C GLU A 43 2.02 -0.12 5.53
N ARG A 44 0.82 0.05 6.06
CA ARG A 44 0.31 -0.84 7.09
C ARG A 44 0.14 -2.26 6.57
N LEU A 45 -0.40 -2.39 5.38
CA LEU A 45 -0.59 -3.70 4.78
C LEU A 45 0.74 -4.34 4.43
N GLN A 46 1.69 -3.55 3.94
CA GLN A 46 3.01 -4.03 3.64
C GLN A 46 3.71 -4.55 4.90
N ASP A 47 3.63 -3.78 5.97
CA ASP A 47 4.25 -4.16 7.23
C ASP A 47 3.63 -5.44 7.77
N ALA A 48 2.31 -5.54 7.75
CA ALA A 48 1.62 -6.74 8.21
C ALA A 48 1.99 -7.96 7.36
N TYR A 49 2.07 -7.76 6.05
CA TYR A 49 2.41 -8.83 5.13
C TYR A 49 3.84 -9.33 5.38
N LEU A 50 4.77 -8.41 5.51
CA LEU A 50 6.17 -8.77 5.75
C LEU A 50 6.35 -9.45 7.11
N THR A 51 5.64 -8.97 8.13
CA THR A 51 5.68 -9.59 9.45
C THR A 51 5.17 -11.02 9.37
N ARG A 52 4.09 -11.24 8.63
CA ARG A 52 3.52 -12.56 8.45
C ARG A 52 4.50 -13.48 7.72
N GLN A 53 5.19 -12.97 6.71
CA GLN A 53 6.17 -13.74 5.98
C GLN A 53 7.33 -14.16 6.87
N ARG A 54 7.79 -13.27 7.72
CA ARG A 54 8.86 -13.60 8.66
C ARG A 54 8.46 -14.72 9.59
N LYS A 55 7.23 -14.70 10.07
CA LYS A 55 6.75 -15.74 10.97
C LYS A 55 6.64 -17.09 10.27
N ARG A 56 6.34 -17.07 8.97
CA ARG A 56 6.18 -18.32 8.21
C ARG A 56 7.51 -18.97 7.90
N THR A 57 8.57 -18.20 7.81
CA THR A 57 9.87 -18.74 7.42
C THR A 57 10.66 -19.34 8.58
N ARG A 58 10.14 -19.32 9.78
CA ARG A 58 10.84 -19.90 10.94
C ARG A 58 10.56 -21.37 11.14
#